data_862de55481d068a61adf413aefe34e99
#
_entry.id   862de55481d068a61adf413aefe34e99
#
_cell.length_a   1.000
_cell.length_b   1.000
_cell.length_c   1.000
_cell.angle_alpha   90.00
_cell.angle_beta   90.00
_cell.angle_gamma   90.00
#
_symmetry.space_group_name_H-M   'P 1'
#
loop_
_entity.id
_entity.type
_entity.pdbx_description
1 polymer ?
#
loop_
_entity_poly.entity_id
_entity_poly.type
_entity_poly.pdbx_seq_one_letter_code
_entity_poly.pdbx_strand_id
1 'polypeptide(L)'
;MMKYFLCRREAHTAAEQKRRDAIKKGYDSLQELVPNCQQTDASGHKVSKAVVLQKSIEYIQYLGSQKKNQEAELGSLRKEVRKVNQRFENYLLCVKLKNICLVSG
;
A
#
# COMPACT_ATOMS: atom_id res chain seq x y z
N MET A 1 28.03 8.78 45.27
CA MET A 1 27.26 7.58 44.88
C MET A 1 25.80 7.84 44.58
N MET A 2 25.10 8.66 45.36
CA MET A 2 23.70 8.99 45.10
C MET A 2 23.46 9.64 43.76
N LYS A 3 24.33 10.55 43.32
CA LYS A 3 24.20 11.22 42.00
C LYS A 3 24.31 10.24 40.85
N TYR A 4 25.13 9.24 40.94
CA TYR A 4 25.28 8.22 39.89
C TYR A 4 24.01 7.40 39.73
N PHE A 5 23.38 6.97 40.80
CA PHE A 5 22.12 6.22 40.76
C PHE A 5 20.97 7.05 40.25
N LEU A 6 20.90 8.35 40.60
CA LEU A 6 19.87 9.27 40.13
C LEU A 6 20.00 9.51 38.63
N CYS A 7 21.21 9.75 38.13
CA CYS A 7 21.46 9.93 36.69
C CYS A 7 21.08 8.68 35.88
N ARG A 8 21.39 7.48 36.43
CA ARG A 8 21.04 6.22 35.78
C ARG A 8 19.54 5.99 35.75
N ARG A 9 18.82 6.35 36.82
CA ARG A 9 17.36 6.30 36.90
C ARG A 9 16.72 7.26 35.88
N GLU A 10 17.21 8.49 35.83
CA GLU A 10 16.72 9.52 34.89
C GLU A 10 16.93 9.06 33.44
N ALA A 11 18.12 8.54 33.12
CA ALA A 11 18.41 8.01 31.78
C ALA A 11 17.50 6.84 31.42
N HIS A 12 17.26 5.92 32.38
CA HIS A 12 16.38 4.79 32.18
C HIS A 12 14.92 5.24 32.00
N THR A 13 14.48 6.20 32.79
CA THR A 13 13.13 6.77 32.70
C THR A 13 12.93 7.50 31.38
N ALA A 14 13.93 8.27 30.93
CA ALA A 14 13.90 8.95 29.65
C ALA A 14 13.82 7.99 28.46
N ALA A 15 14.61 6.91 28.53
CA ALA A 15 14.59 5.85 27.52
C ALA A 15 13.22 5.14 27.46
N GLU A 16 12.64 4.85 28.63
CA GLU A 16 11.33 4.23 28.74
C GLU A 16 10.23 5.15 28.20
N GLN A 17 10.28 6.44 28.50
CA GLN A 17 9.32 7.41 28.00
C GLN A 17 9.43 7.53 26.47
N LYS A 18 10.63 7.57 25.93
CA LYS A 18 10.88 7.60 24.50
C LYS A 18 10.29 6.36 23.81
N ARG A 19 10.45 5.20 24.43
CA ARG A 19 9.87 3.94 23.93
C ARG A 19 8.34 4.01 23.88
N ARG A 20 7.72 4.50 24.95
CA ARG A 20 6.27 4.65 25.04
C ARG A 20 5.73 5.63 24.03
N ASP A 21 6.42 6.75 23.83
CA ASP A 21 6.04 7.77 22.84
C ASP A 21 6.11 7.22 21.43
N ALA A 22 7.14 6.44 21.11
CA ALA A 22 7.29 5.79 19.82
C ALA A 22 6.15 4.79 19.55
N ILE A 23 5.79 3.98 20.56
CA ILE A 23 4.68 3.02 20.47
C ILE A 23 3.36 3.74 20.25
N LYS A 24 3.10 4.79 21.02
CA LYS A 24 1.89 5.61 20.88
C LYS A 24 1.79 6.22 19.48
N LYS A 25 2.89 6.77 18.99
CA LYS A 25 2.97 7.36 17.65
C LYS A 25 2.66 6.32 16.57
N GLY A 26 3.16 5.09 16.74
CA GLY A 26 2.87 3.98 15.85
C GLY A 26 1.38 3.64 15.80
N TYR A 27 0.73 3.53 16.97
CA TYR A 27 -0.71 3.27 17.04
C TYR A 27 -1.54 4.41 16.46
N ASP A 28 -1.16 5.66 16.74
CA ASP A 28 -1.85 6.83 16.19
C ASP A 28 -1.76 6.84 14.65
N SER A 29 -0.60 6.50 14.10
CA SER A 29 -0.40 6.38 12.66
C SER A 29 -1.27 5.27 12.05
N LEU A 30 -1.36 4.11 12.71
CA LEU A 30 -2.22 3.02 12.27
C LEU A 30 -3.69 3.43 12.28
N GLN A 31 -4.13 4.15 13.31
CA GLN A 31 -5.51 4.64 13.39
C GLN A 31 -5.85 5.62 12.26
N GLU A 32 -4.87 6.44 11.84
CA GLU A 32 -5.05 7.34 10.71
C GLU A 32 -5.13 6.60 9.37
N LEU A 33 -4.24 5.62 9.18
CA LEU A 33 -4.08 4.94 7.88
C LEU A 33 -5.14 3.87 7.64
N VAL A 34 -5.59 3.19 8.70
CA VAL A 34 -6.56 2.10 8.59
C VAL A 34 -7.97 2.64 8.74
N PRO A 35 -8.81 2.59 7.68
CA PRO A 35 -10.14 3.20 7.70
C PRO A 35 -11.06 2.70 8.83
N ASN A 36 -11.00 1.39 9.11
CA ASN A 36 -11.86 0.76 10.12
C ASN A 36 -11.46 1.08 11.55
N CYS A 37 -10.28 1.66 11.77
CA CYS A 37 -9.77 2.04 13.09
C CYS A 37 -10.17 3.47 13.48
N GLN A 38 -10.72 4.25 12.57
CA GLN A 38 -11.11 5.64 12.80
C GLN A 38 -12.44 5.76 13.54
N GLN A 39 -13.22 4.69 13.58
CA GLN A 39 -14.53 4.69 14.21
C GLN A 39 -14.40 4.40 15.70
N THR A 40 -15.06 5.23 16.51
CA THR A 40 -15.24 4.94 17.92
C THR A 40 -16.24 3.78 18.06
N ASP A 41 -16.05 2.99 19.10
CA ASP A 41 -16.98 1.92 19.46
C ASP A 41 -18.42 2.46 19.59
N ALA A 42 -19.42 1.60 19.44
CA ALA A 42 -20.85 1.97 19.59
C ALA A 42 -21.14 2.67 20.92
N SER A 43 -20.30 2.41 21.95
CA SER A 43 -20.38 3.05 23.26
C SER A 43 -19.58 4.35 23.36
N GLY A 44 -18.96 4.82 22.29
CA GLY A 44 -18.16 6.05 22.27
C GLY A 44 -16.76 5.92 22.87
N HIS A 45 -16.31 4.70 23.14
CA HIS A 45 -14.99 4.43 23.69
C HIS A 45 -13.95 4.30 22.59
N LYS A 46 -12.71 4.72 22.87
CA LYS A 46 -11.58 4.52 21.96
C LYS A 46 -11.37 3.02 21.72
N VAL A 47 -11.05 2.68 20.48
CA VAL A 47 -10.72 1.32 20.08
C VAL A 47 -9.48 0.84 20.84
N SER A 48 -9.50 -0.37 21.38
CA SER A 48 -8.37 -0.94 22.11
C SER A 48 -7.19 -1.20 21.17
N LYS A 49 -5.97 -1.24 21.74
CA LYS A 49 -4.75 -1.53 20.97
C LYS A 49 -4.83 -2.87 20.24
N ALA A 50 -5.40 -3.89 20.89
CA ALA A 50 -5.58 -5.22 20.30
C ALA A 50 -6.49 -5.16 19.07
N VAL A 51 -7.56 -4.39 19.13
CA VAL A 51 -8.49 -4.21 18.01
C VAL A 51 -7.83 -3.45 16.88
N VAL A 52 -7.03 -2.42 17.19
CA VAL A 52 -6.27 -1.66 16.17
C VAL A 52 -5.33 -2.60 15.41
N LEU A 53 -4.61 -3.45 16.12
CA LEU A 53 -3.69 -4.42 15.49
C LEU A 53 -4.46 -5.43 14.63
N GLN A 54 -5.58 -5.96 15.12
CA GLN A 54 -6.37 -6.92 14.38
C GLN A 54 -6.95 -6.31 13.10
N LYS A 55 -7.51 -5.13 13.18
CA LYS A 55 -8.04 -4.42 12.02
C LYS A 55 -6.94 -4.02 11.03
N SER A 56 -5.76 -3.69 11.53
CA SER A 56 -4.60 -3.39 10.70
C SER A 56 -4.14 -4.62 9.91
N ILE A 57 -4.10 -5.79 10.55
CA ILE A 57 -3.76 -7.06 9.89
C ILE A 57 -4.78 -7.36 8.78
N GLU A 58 -6.06 -7.24 9.07
CA GLU A 58 -7.13 -7.48 8.09
C GLU A 58 -7.00 -6.53 6.90
N TYR A 59 -6.69 -5.26 7.17
CA TYR A 59 -6.52 -4.27 6.13
C TYR A 59 -5.30 -4.55 5.24
N ILE A 60 -4.19 -4.98 5.85
CA ILE A 60 -2.99 -5.39 5.10
C ILE A 60 -3.30 -6.59 4.19
N GLN A 61 -4.05 -7.58 4.69
CA GLN A 61 -4.47 -8.73 3.91
C GLN A 61 -5.38 -8.32 2.76
N TYR A 62 -6.31 -7.41 3.01
CA TYR A 62 -7.20 -6.85 1.99
C TYR A 62 -6.39 -6.13 0.90
N LEU A 63 -5.44 -5.27 1.29
CA LEU A 63 -4.59 -4.57 0.34
C LEU A 63 -3.74 -5.53 -0.50
N GLY A 64 -3.23 -6.60 0.11
CA GLY A 64 -2.49 -7.65 -0.59
C GLY A 64 -3.33 -8.33 -1.66
N SER A 65 -4.59 -8.65 -1.35
CA SER A 65 -5.53 -9.23 -2.30
C SER A 65 -5.86 -8.25 -3.43
N GLN A 66 -6.10 -6.98 -3.11
CA GLN A 66 -6.36 -5.94 -4.10
C GLN A 66 -5.17 -5.74 -5.04
N LYS A 67 -3.97 -5.77 -4.50
CA LYS A 67 -2.75 -5.65 -5.30
C LYS A 67 -2.64 -6.78 -6.30
N LYS A 68 -2.89 -8.02 -5.88
CA LYS A 68 -2.86 -9.20 -6.77
C LYS A 68 -3.90 -9.08 -7.89
N ASN A 69 -5.12 -8.65 -7.55
CA ASN A 69 -6.19 -8.47 -8.52
C ASN A 69 -5.83 -7.38 -9.53
N GLN A 70 -5.29 -6.27 -9.07
CA GLN A 70 -4.86 -5.16 -9.92
C GLN A 70 -3.71 -5.56 -10.85
N GLU A 71 -2.76 -6.32 -10.35
CA GLU A 71 -1.65 -6.85 -11.15
C GLU A 71 -2.16 -7.80 -12.24
N ALA A 72 -3.13 -8.64 -11.92
CA ALA A 72 -3.75 -9.54 -12.89
C ALA A 72 -4.51 -8.77 -13.98
N GLU A 73 -5.30 -7.76 -13.60
CA GLU A 73 -6.01 -6.89 -14.55
C GLU A 73 -5.03 -6.12 -15.43
N LEU A 74 -3.98 -5.57 -14.84
CA LEU A 74 -2.95 -4.84 -15.57
C LEU A 74 -2.26 -5.74 -16.59
N GLY A 75 -1.94 -6.98 -16.21
CA GLY A 75 -1.36 -7.97 -17.11
C GLY A 75 -2.29 -8.29 -18.28
N SER A 76 -3.58 -8.46 -18.00
CA SER A 76 -4.61 -8.70 -19.01
C SER A 76 -4.73 -7.54 -19.98
N LEU A 77 -4.80 -6.31 -19.48
CA LEU A 77 -4.88 -5.09 -20.27
C LEU A 77 -3.64 -4.90 -21.15
N ARG A 78 -2.46 -5.20 -20.62
CA ARG A 78 -1.21 -5.13 -21.40
C ARG A 78 -1.22 -6.11 -22.58
N LYS A 79 -1.76 -7.31 -22.38
CA LYS A 79 -1.92 -8.29 -23.46
C LYS A 79 -2.88 -7.78 -24.52
N GLU A 80 -4.00 -7.18 -24.14
CA GLU A 80 -4.97 -6.60 -25.08
C GLU A 80 -4.34 -5.46 -25.87
N VAL A 81 -3.60 -4.58 -25.21
CA VAL A 81 -2.89 -3.47 -25.88
C VAL A 81 -1.90 -4.01 -26.91
N ARG A 82 -1.13 -5.05 -26.56
CA ARG A 82 -0.20 -5.69 -27.52
C ARG A 82 -0.92 -6.25 -28.72
N LYS A 83 -2.07 -6.89 -28.53
CA LYS A 83 -2.88 -7.44 -29.61
C LYS A 83 -3.37 -6.33 -30.55
N VAL A 84 -3.87 -5.23 -29.99
CA VAL A 84 -4.32 -4.07 -30.77
C VAL A 84 -3.16 -3.45 -31.56
N ASN A 85 -2.01 -3.27 -30.91
CA ASN A 85 -0.81 -2.74 -31.57
C ASN A 85 -0.34 -3.66 -32.70
N GLN A 86 -0.37 -4.98 -32.51
CA GLN A 86 0.00 -5.95 -33.53
C GLN A 86 -0.95 -5.88 -34.74
N ARG A 87 -2.26 -5.76 -34.49
CA ARG A 87 -3.25 -5.60 -35.57
C ARG A 87 -3.02 -4.31 -36.33
N PHE A 88 -2.72 -3.23 -35.63
CA PHE A 88 -2.44 -1.93 -36.24
C PHE A 88 -1.19 -1.98 -37.11
N GLU A 89 -0.10 -2.59 -36.59
CA GLU A 89 1.12 -2.78 -37.36
C GLU A 89 0.89 -3.62 -38.59
N ASN A 90 0.12 -4.71 -38.47
CA ASN A 90 -0.24 -5.56 -39.60
C ASN A 90 -1.06 -4.80 -40.65
N TYR A 91 -1.99 -3.97 -40.18
CA TYR A 91 -2.80 -3.10 -41.07
C TYR A 91 -1.91 -2.11 -41.82
N LEU A 92 -1.00 -1.44 -41.14
CA LEU A 92 -0.07 -0.50 -41.74
C LEU A 92 0.82 -1.20 -42.80
N LEU A 93 1.29 -2.40 -42.48
CA LEU A 93 2.08 -3.19 -43.41
C LEU A 93 1.30 -3.55 -44.67
N CYS A 94 0.04 -3.95 -44.51
CA CYS A 94 -0.86 -4.23 -45.62
C CYS A 94 -1.07 -3.01 -46.50
N VAL A 95 -1.30 -1.84 -45.89
CA VAL A 95 -1.47 -0.56 -46.63
C VAL A 95 -0.18 -0.22 -47.38
N LYS A 96 0.97 -0.37 -46.79
CA LYS A 96 2.27 -0.11 -47.44
C LYS A 96 2.50 -1.05 -48.61
N LEU A 97 2.18 -2.34 -48.45
CA LEU A 97 2.29 -3.32 -49.54
C LEU A 97 1.35 -3.02 -50.69
N LYS A 98 0.11 -2.60 -50.40
CA LYS A 98 -0.85 -2.18 -51.42
C LYS A 98 -0.37 -0.94 -52.19
N ASN A 99 0.18 0.03 -51.48
CA ASN A 99 0.74 1.23 -52.12
C ASN A 99 1.93 0.91 -53.01
N ILE A 100 2.81 0.03 -52.57
CA ILE A 100 3.95 -0.44 -53.37
C ILE A 100 3.46 -1.16 -54.63
N CYS A 101 2.48 -2.03 -54.49
CA CYS A 101 1.86 -2.72 -55.65
C CYS A 101 1.21 -1.77 -56.64
N LEU A 102 0.52 -0.72 -56.12
CA LEU A 102 -0.11 0.31 -56.96
C LEU A 102 0.92 1.16 -57.69
N VAL A 103 2.05 1.47 -57.04
CA VAL A 103 3.12 2.28 -57.65
C VAL A 103 3.94 1.48 -58.68
N SER A 104 4.15 0.17 -58.44
CA SER A 104 4.92 -0.68 -59.34
C SER A 104 4.11 -1.31 -60.45
N GLY A 105 2.81 -1.12 -60.42
CA GLY A 105 1.88 -1.55 -61.48
C GLY A 105 1.53 -0.42 -62.39
#